data_fb7e6a35c1a8a1f070a9c96e552646ff
#
_entry.id   fb7e6a35c1a8a1f070a9c96e552646ff
#
_cell.length_a   1.000
_cell.length_b   1.000
_cell.length_c   1.000
_cell.angle_alpha   90.00
_cell.angle_beta   90.00
_cell.angle_gamma   90.00
#
_symmetry.space_group_name_H-M   'P 1'
#
loop_
_entity.id
_entity.type
_entity.pdbx_description
1 polymer ?
#
loop_
_entity_poly.entity_id
_entity_poly.type
_entity_poly.pdbx_seq_one_letter_code
_entity_poly.pdbx_strand_id
1 'polypeptide(L)'
;MIEGKLKKMNNGIVLLLVFMAVIFVNGQNQLPKKIIYETNMCLDVDDVGGLAMLHTLQNRGEAELLAVCYNEVHPDGAAAIDAINTWYGRGDIPVGVYRGPFPDPDTSAYLHVLTKFPHDLSSVDALNALDVYRKVLTKQPDKSVTIISVGFLNNLDILLKNEPELVAKKIKELVIMGSHINDSHNLGFHNTAKAAQNVLKNWPSPITFHHIGGNIMTGQSLQDTPVQNPVREAYFRYFGGKFENRTSFDPITVLYGVRGTDGYFKRNSEGFGSLPNGFKWELKIRNDGVLEPLLTPDEYAKIIDELMAELPQK
;
A
#
# COMPACT_ATOMS: atom_id res chain seq x y z
N MET A 1 -53.36 -24.42 32.23
CA MET A 1 -51.96 -24.14 32.66
C MET A 1 -50.91 -24.52 31.60
N ILE A 2 -51.28 -25.17 30.49
CA ILE A 2 -50.34 -25.61 29.42
C ILE A 2 -50.26 -24.59 28.29
N GLU A 3 -51.32 -23.87 27.94
CA GLU A 3 -51.28 -22.86 26.85
C GLU A 3 -50.44 -21.61 27.15
N GLY A 4 -50.30 -21.20 28.43
CA GLY A 4 -49.51 -20.03 28.80
C GLY A 4 -48.00 -20.24 28.72
N LYS A 5 -47.51 -21.48 28.73
CA LYS A 5 -46.08 -21.80 28.61
C LYS A 5 -45.56 -21.82 27.15
N LEU A 6 -46.43 -22.21 26.22
CA LEU A 6 -46.10 -22.24 24.79
C LEU A 6 -45.98 -20.84 24.16
N LYS A 7 -46.82 -19.88 24.63
CA LYS A 7 -46.76 -18.49 24.14
C LYS A 7 -45.48 -17.74 24.60
N LYS A 8 -44.96 -18.06 25.79
CA LYS A 8 -43.72 -17.45 26.30
C LYS A 8 -42.44 -18.01 25.63
N MET A 9 -42.47 -19.28 25.21
CA MET A 9 -41.35 -19.89 24.49
C MET A 9 -41.19 -19.37 23.07
N ASN A 10 -42.28 -19.14 22.34
CA ASN A 10 -42.21 -18.62 20.97
C ASN A 10 -41.66 -17.18 20.88
N ASN A 11 -42.00 -16.32 21.85
CA ASN A 11 -41.49 -14.94 21.85
C ASN A 11 -39.99 -14.84 22.17
N GLY A 12 -39.45 -15.76 22.96
CA GLY A 12 -38.03 -15.81 23.25
C GLY A 12 -37.19 -16.30 22.06
N ILE A 13 -37.70 -17.29 21.34
CA ILE A 13 -37.02 -17.84 20.15
C ILE A 13 -37.08 -16.85 18.98
N VAL A 14 -38.16 -16.14 18.78
CA VAL A 14 -38.28 -15.10 17.76
C VAL A 14 -37.37 -13.91 18.07
N LEU A 15 -37.23 -13.51 19.33
CA LEU A 15 -36.33 -12.43 19.74
C LEU A 15 -34.83 -12.84 19.56
N LEU A 16 -34.46 -14.11 19.82
CA LEU A 16 -33.11 -14.62 19.62
C LEU A 16 -32.74 -14.72 18.14
N LEU A 17 -33.70 -15.13 17.28
CA LEU A 17 -33.50 -15.18 15.83
C LEU A 17 -33.37 -13.77 15.19
N VAL A 18 -34.16 -12.80 15.70
CA VAL A 18 -34.05 -11.40 15.26
C VAL A 18 -32.72 -10.78 15.74
N PHE A 19 -32.23 -11.12 16.95
CA PHE A 19 -30.95 -10.65 17.43
C PHE A 19 -29.76 -11.28 16.68
N MET A 20 -29.81 -12.57 16.32
CA MET A 20 -28.83 -13.20 15.44
C MET A 20 -28.86 -12.64 14.01
N ALA A 21 -30.04 -12.35 13.47
CA ALA A 21 -30.14 -11.74 12.14
C ALA A 21 -29.61 -10.31 12.12
N VAL A 22 -29.73 -9.53 13.19
CA VAL A 22 -29.22 -8.17 13.32
C VAL A 22 -27.68 -8.18 13.46
N ILE A 23 -27.09 -9.20 14.07
CA ILE A 23 -25.62 -9.34 14.16
C ILE A 23 -25.01 -9.72 12.79
N PHE A 24 -25.73 -10.43 11.92
CA PHE A 24 -25.26 -10.75 10.57
C PHE A 24 -25.49 -9.63 9.53
N VAL A 25 -26.31 -8.62 9.81
CA VAL A 25 -26.62 -7.54 8.86
C VAL A 25 -25.67 -6.34 9.01
N ASN A 26 -24.87 -6.23 10.08
CA ASN A 26 -23.91 -5.15 10.28
C ASN A 26 -22.48 -5.43 9.75
N GLY A 27 -22.24 -6.55 9.11
CA GLY A 27 -21.11 -6.72 8.20
C GLY A 27 -21.45 -6.00 6.89
N GLN A 28 -21.26 -4.68 6.82
CA GLN A 28 -21.29 -3.99 5.54
C GLN A 28 -20.29 -4.70 4.62
N ASN A 29 -20.79 -5.38 3.59
CA ASN A 29 -19.99 -5.84 2.46
C ASN A 29 -19.48 -4.59 1.72
N GLN A 30 -18.48 -3.91 2.30
CA GLN A 30 -17.74 -2.91 1.55
C GLN A 30 -16.99 -3.66 0.44
N LEU A 31 -17.21 -3.24 -0.80
CA LEU A 31 -16.45 -3.79 -1.91
C LEU A 31 -14.95 -3.59 -1.66
N PRO A 32 -14.10 -4.58 -1.99
CA PRO A 32 -12.66 -4.47 -1.85
C PRO A 32 -12.14 -3.18 -2.48
N LYS A 33 -11.27 -2.48 -1.79
CA LYS A 33 -10.64 -1.29 -2.34
C LYS A 33 -9.65 -1.66 -3.43
N LYS A 34 -9.77 -1.02 -4.57
CA LYS A 34 -8.93 -1.24 -5.75
C LYS A 34 -7.63 -0.46 -5.60
N ILE A 35 -6.53 -1.18 -5.52
CA ILE A 35 -5.22 -0.63 -5.18
C ILE A 35 -4.22 -0.83 -6.32
N ILE A 36 -3.47 0.21 -6.65
CA ILE A 36 -2.19 0.12 -7.35
C ILE A 36 -1.11 0.51 -6.34
N TYR A 37 -0.08 -0.31 -6.19
CA TYR A 37 1.03 -0.08 -5.28
C TYR A 37 2.26 0.41 -6.04
N GLU A 38 2.74 1.61 -5.69
CA GLU A 38 3.97 2.23 -6.20
C GLU A 38 5.07 2.11 -5.16
N THR A 39 6.21 1.52 -5.52
CA THR A 39 7.28 1.18 -4.59
C THR A 39 8.66 1.41 -5.20
N ASN A 40 9.62 1.87 -4.39
CA ASN A 40 11.05 1.88 -4.68
C ASN A 40 11.79 0.75 -3.93
N MET A 41 11.12 -0.34 -3.64
CA MET A 41 11.65 -1.53 -2.96
C MET A 41 13.10 -1.83 -3.32
N CYS A 42 14.05 -1.47 -2.47
CA CYS A 42 15.48 -1.63 -2.72
C CYS A 42 16.31 -1.44 -1.45
N LEU A 43 16.53 -0.18 -1.04
CA LEU A 43 17.38 0.18 0.09
C LEU A 43 16.75 -0.23 1.41
N ASP A 44 15.49 0.12 1.62
CA ASP A 44 14.71 -0.19 2.81
C ASP A 44 13.85 -1.45 2.60
N VAL A 45 13.41 -2.08 3.68
CA VAL A 45 12.67 -3.36 3.64
C VAL A 45 11.19 -3.21 3.97
N ASP A 46 10.76 -2.07 4.47
CA ASP A 46 9.35 -1.87 4.83
C ASP A 46 8.41 -1.80 3.61
N ASP A 47 8.91 -1.50 2.40
CA ASP A 47 8.21 -1.75 1.12
C ASP A 47 7.71 -3.20 0.99
N VAL A 48 8.58 -4.17 1.34
CA VAL A 48 8.24 -5.61 1.33
C VAL A 48 7.12 -5.90 2.32
N GLY A 49 7.19 -5.30 3.51
CA GLY A 49 6.15 -5.40 4.54
C GLY A 49 4.81 -4.82 4.06
N GLY A 50 4.84 -3.67 3.38
CA GLY A 50 3.66 -3.05 2.78
C GLY A 50 3.01 -3.93 1.72
N LEU A 51 3.79 -4.54 0.82
CA LEU A 51 3.28 -5.47 -0.20
C LEU A 51 2.68 -6.75 0.43
N ALA A 52 3.33 -7.31 1.46
CA ALA A 52 2.80 -8.46 2.20
C ALA A 52 1.43 -8.15 2.83
N MET A 53 1.30 -6.97 3.45
CA MET A 53 0.03 -6.53 4.02
C MET A 53 -1.08 -6.39 2.96
N LEU A 54 -0.76 -5.89 1.76
CA LEU A 54 -1.74 -5.80 0.66
C LEU A 54 -2.27 -7.17 0.27
N HIS A 55 -1.40 -8.17 0.18
CA HIS A 55 -1.81 -9.55 -0.09
C HIS A 55 -2.71 -10.12 1.00
N THR A 56 -2.38 -9.88 2.26
CA THR A 56 -3.20 -10.28 3.41
C THR A 56 -4.55 -9.58 3.42
N LEU A 57 -4.57 -8.27 3.19
CA LEU A 57 -5.83 -7.51 3.10
C LEU A 57 -6.69 -7.97 1.92
N GLN A 58 -6.07 -8.40 0.83
CA GLN A 58 -6.78 -9.04 -0.28
C GLN A 58 -7.34 -10.42 0.12
N ASN A 59 -6.61 -11.24 0.88
CA ASN A 59 -7.13 -12.50 1.43
C ASN A 59 -8.37 -12.27 2.31
N ARG A 60 -8.37 -11.18 3.07
CA ARG A 60 -9.48 -10.78 3.93
C ARG A 60 -10.64 -10.10 3.19
N GLY A 61 -10.52 -9.90 1.87
CA GLY A 61 -11.55 -9.25 1.04
C GLY A 61 -11.63 -7.73 1.24
N GLU A 62 -10.63 -7.10 1.86
CA GLU A 62 -10.58 -5.67 2.11
C GLU A 62 -9.96 -4.90 0.93
N ALA A 63 -9.07 -5.52 0.15
CA ALA A 63 -8.39 -4.94 -1.00
C ALA A 63 -8.44 -5.83 -2.23
N GLU A 64 -8.28 -5.23 -3.41
CA GLU A 64 -7.97 -5.85 -4.70
C GLU A 64 -6.70 -5.19 -5.24
N LEU A 65 -5.56 -5.88 -5.17
CA LEU A 65 -4.28 -5.39 -5.70
C LEU A 65 -4.27 -5.57 -7.23
N LEU A 66 -4.42 -4.47 -7.94
CA LEU A 66 -4.55 -4.44 -9.40
C LEU A 66 -3.21 -4.51 -10.13
N ALA A 67 -2.17 -3.94 -9.56
CA ALA A 67 -0.82 -3.90 -10.09
C ALA A 67 0.18 -3.44 -9.02
N VAL A 68 1.45 -3.79 -9.23
CA VAL A 68 2.59 -3.20 -8.52
C VAL A 68 3.45 -2.47 -9.54
N CYS A 69 3.75 -1.19 -9.29
CA CYS A 69 4.60 -0.39 -10.17
C CYS A 69 5.90 -0.03 -9.44
N TYR A 70 7.01 -0.44 -10.03
CA TYR A 70 8.34 -0.28 -9.49
C TYR A 70 8.97 1.01 -10.03
N ASN A 71 9.29 1.95 -9.16
CA ASN A 71 9.79 3.29 -9.52
C ASN A 71 11.28 3.51 -9.20
N GLU A 72 11.99 2.49 -8.71
CA GLU A 72 13.43 2.33 -8.68
C GLU A 72 13.89 1.55 -9.95
N VAL A 73 15.19 1.46 -10.22
CA VAL A 73 15.75 0.82 -11.44
C VAL A 73 16.70 -0.36 -11.13
N HIS A 74 16.69 -0.89 -9.91
CA HIS A 74 17.51 -2.05 -9.56
C HIS A 74 17.11 -3.26 -10.42
N PRO A 75 18.08 -3.99 -11.01
CA PRO A 75 17.79 -5.08 -11.96
C PRO A 75 17.00 -6.23 -11.36
N ASP A 76 17.08 -6.46 -10.06
CA ASP A 76 16.37 -7.53 -9.35
C ASP A 76 14.99 -7.12 -8.82
N GLY A 77 14.59 -5.83 -8.93
CA GLY A 77 13.39 -5.31 -8.29
C GLY A 77 12.10 -5.98 -8.77
N ALA A 78 11.89 -6.08 -10.08
CA ALA A 78 10.68 -6.70 -10.64
C ALA A 78 10.57 -8.19 -10.27
N ALA A 79 11.69 -8.93 -10.33
CA ALA A 79 11.74 -10.34 -9.96
C ALA A 79 11.45 -10.55 -8.46
N ALA A 80 11.95 -9.68 -7.60
CA ALA A 80 11.68 -9.72 -6.17
C ALA A 80 10.21 -9.46 -5.85
N ILE A 81 9.59 -8.48 -6.52
CA ILE A 81 8.15 -8.19 -6.39
C ILE A 81 7.33 -9.39 -6.85
N ASP A 82 7.68 -9.97 -7.99
CA ASP A 82 6.98 -11.14 -8.54
C ASP A 82 7.13 -12.39 -7.66
N ALA A 83 8.30 -12.58 -7.05
CA ALA A 83 8.51 -13.66 -6.07
C ALA A 83 7.59 -13.52 -4.85
N ILE A 84 7.35 -12.29 -4.36
CA ILE A 84 6.40 -12.03 -3.29
C ILE A 84 4.96 -12.28 -3.76
N ASN A 85 4.57 -11.76 -4.92
CA ASN A 85 3.24 -12.02 -5.50
C ASN A 85 3.00 -13.52 -5.67
N THR A 86 3.98 -14.27 -6.20
CA THR A 86 3.92 -15.70 -6.41
C THR A 86 3.79 -16.50 -5.10
N TRP A 87 4.48 -16.05 -4.03
CA TRP A 87 4.32 -16.63 -2.70
C TRP A 87 2.87 -16.60 -2.22
N TYR A 88 2.17 -15.49 -2.48
CA TYR A 88 0.75 -15.35 -2.15
C TYR A 88 -0.20 -15.97 -3.19
N GLY A 89 0.32 -16.73 -4.17
CA GLY A 89 -0.46 -17.37 -5.23
C GLY A 89 -1.02 -16.38 -6.27
N ARG A 90 -0.34 -15.24 -6.48
CA ARG A 90 -0.78 -14.14 -7.36
C ARG A 90 0.33 -13.62 -8.27
N GLY A 91 1.16 -14.51 -8.82
CA GLY A 91 2.19 -14.15 -9.79
C GLY A 91 1.65 -13.54 -11.10
N ASP A 92 0.34 -13.58 -11.33
CA ASP A 92 -0.34 -12.95 -12.46
C ASP A 92 -0.65 -11.45 -12.24
N ILE A 93 -0.41 -10.89 -11.04
CA ILE A 93 -0.54 -9.46 -10.79
C ILE A 93 0.48 -8.71 -11.66
N PRO A 94 0.03 -7.77 -12.52
CA PRO A 94 0.94 -7.03 -13.39
C PRO A 94 1.99 -6.25 -12.59
N VAL A 95 3.25 -6.41 -12.95
CA VAL A 95 4.36 -5.60 -12.44
C VAL A 95 4.81 -4.66 -13.55
N GLY A 96 4.77 -3.35 -13.29
CA GLY A 96 5.26 -2.31 -14.18
C GLY A 96 6.57 -1.73 -13.68
N VAL A 97 7.53 -1.45 -14.58
CA VAL A 97 8.82 -0.86 -14.20
C VAL A 97 9.02 0.51 -14.81
N TYR A 98 9.69 1.38 -14.08
CA TYR A 98 10.15 2.67 -14.59
C TYR A 98 11.21 2.48 -15.67
N ARG A 99 11.11 3.24 -16.80
CA ARG A 99 12.03 3.17 -17.94
C ARG A 99 12.62 4.54 -18.31
N GLY A 100 12.44 5.53 -17.45
CA GLY A 100 12.98 6.87 -17.67
C GLY A 100 14.42 7.02 -17.18
N PRO A 101 15.00 8.23 -17.36
CA PRO A 101 16.31 8.56 -16.79
C PRO A 101 16.29 8.47 -15.27
N PHE A 102 17.28 7.74 -14.73
CA PHE A 102 17.48 7.57 -13.30
C PHE A 102 18.99 7.45 -13.05
N PRO A 103 19.52 7.90 -11.92
CA PRO A 103 20.91 7.62 -11.54
C PRO A 103 21.11 6.11 -11.33
N ASP A 104 22.31 5.73 -10.96
CA ASP A 104 22.58 4.33 -10.61
C ASP A 104 21.62 3.87 -9.51
N PRO A 105 21.14 2.61 -9.59
CA PRO A 105 20.22 2.07 -8.60
C PRO A 105 20.84 2.07 -7.20
N ASP A 106 19.98 2.15 -6.19
CA ASP A 106 20.38 1.95 -4.80
C ASP A 106 20.91 0.52 -4.58
N THR A 107 21.72 0.35 -3.55
CA THR A 107 22.15 -0.99 -3.12
C THR A 107 21.08 -1.67 -2.30
N SER A 108 20.93 -2.98 -2.48
CA SER A 108 19.98 -3.78 -1.70
C SER A 108 20.64 -4.97 -1.03
N ALA A 109 20.35 -5.17 0.24
CA ALA A 109 20.81 -6.34 0.99
C ALA A 109 20.01 -7.62 0.67
N TYR A 110 18.82 -7.52 0.07
CA TYR A 110 17.86 -8.61 -0.03
C TYR A 110 17.35 -8.90 -1.45
N LEU A 111 17.26 -7.92 -2.35
CA LEU A 111 16.62 -8.13 -3.66
C LEU A 111 17.22 -9.33 -4.42
N HIS A 112 18.56 -9.42 -4.49
CA HIS A 112 19.24 -10.53 -5.15
C HIS A 112 18.88 -11.90 -4.53
N VAL A 113 18.60 -11.95 -3.23
CA VAL A 113 18.23 -13.21 -2.58
C VAL A 113 16.80 -13.59 -2.91
N LEU A 114 15.90 -12.59 -3.04
CA LEU A 114 14.51 -12.82 -3.40
C LEU A 114 14.35 -13.41 -4.82
N THR A 115 15.27 -13.12 -5.75
CA THR A 115 15.26 -13.76 -7.09
C THR A 115 15.54 -15.26 -7.08
N LYS A 116 15.84 -15.86 -5.93
CA LYS A 116 15.98 -17.31 -5.77
C LYS A 116 14.67 -18.01 -5.41
N PHE A 117 13.65 -17.24 -5.05
CA PHE A 117 12.30 -17.77 -4.82
C PHE A 117 11.56 -17.93 -6.14
N PRO A 118 10.49 -18.76 -6.19
CA PRO A 118 9.70 -18.93 -7.40
C PRO A 118 9.17 -17.60 -7.93
N HIS A 119 9.47 -17.31 -9.19
CA HIS A 119 9.00 -16.16 -9.95
C HIS A 119 9.15 -16.46 -11.44
N ASP A 120 8.45 -15.76 -12.32
CA ASP A 120 8.58 -15.90 -13.76
C ASP A 120 8.88 -14.58 -14.49
N LEU A 121 8.99 -13.48 -13.75
CA LEU A 121 9.24 -12.15 -14.27
C LEU A 121 10.67 -11.68 -13.97
N SER A 122 11.26 -10.97 -14.94
CA SER A 122 12.50 -10.21 -14.77
C SER A 122 12.28 -8.73 -15.09
N SER A 123 13.21 -7.85 -14.67
CA SER A 123 13.11 -6.42 -15.01
C SER A 123 13.21 -6.17 -16.52
N VAL A 124 13.81 -7.08 -17.29
CA VAL A 124 13.88 -6.98 -18.77
C VAL A 124 12.52 -7.27 -19.40
N ASP A 125 11.82 -8.30 -18.90
CA ASP A 125 10.55 -8.77 -19.45
C ASP A 125 9.36 -8.00 -18.89
N ALA A 126 9.52 -7.33 -17.73
CA ALA A 126 8.46 -6.52 -17.13
C ALA A 126 8.00 -5.39 -18.07
N LEU A 127 6.69 -5.14 -18.08
CA LEU A 127 6.12 -4.06 -18.86
C LEU A 127 6.58 -2.69 -18.34
N ASN A 128 6.55 -1.68 -19.20
CA ASN A 128 6.65 -0.29 -18.75
C ASN A 128 5.49 0.04 -17.81
N ALA A 129 5.74 0.76 -16.73
CA ALA A 129 4.71 1.15 -15.78
C ALA A 129 3.53 1.89 -16.43
N LEU A 130 3.79 2.76 -17.43
CA LEU A 130 2.73 3.45 -18.17
C LEU A 130 1.77 2.49 -18.88
N ASP A 131 2.30 1.41 -19.46
CA ASP A 131 1.47 0.41 -20.16
C ASP A 131 0.66 -0.43 -19.17
N VAL A 132 1.23 -0.72 -17.99
CA VAL A 132 0.49 -1.37 -16.90
C VAL A 132 -0.66 -0.48 -16.42
N TYR A 133 -0.44 0.81 -16.21
CA TYR A 133 -1.50 1.75 -15.85
C TYR A 133 -2.62 1.79 -16.88
N ARG A 134 -2.29 1.93 -18.18
CA ARG A 134 -3.27 1.91 -19.25
C ARG A 134 -4.12 0.64 -19.23
N LYS A 135 -3.44 -0.51 -19.18
CA LYS A 135 -4.07 -1.84 -19.17
C LYS A 135 -5.01 -2.04 -17.98
N VAL A 136 -4.61 -1.56 -16.81
CA VAL A 136 -5.32 -1.79 -15.57
C VAL A 136 -6.44 -0.76 -15.38
N LEU A 137 -6.14 0.54 -15.49
CA LEU A 137 -7.08 1.62 -15.19
C LEU A 137 -8.28 1.66 -16.16
N THR A 138 -8.07 1.36 -17.45
CA THR A 138 -9.16 1.36 -18.42
C THR A 138 -10.31 0.41 -18.08
N LYS A 139 -10.01 -0.66 -17.35
CA LYS A 139 -10.97 -1.68 -16.94
C LYS A 139 -11.72 -1.32 -15.64
N GLN A 140 -11.28 -0.29 -14.93
CA GLN A 140 -11.87 0.03 -13.63
C GLN A 140 -13.06 1.00 -13.75
N PRO A 141 -14.01 0.95 -12.81
CA PRO A 141 -15.01 1.99 -12.67
C PRO A 141 -14.38 3.37 -12.44
N ASP A 142 -15.13 4.42 -12.74
CA ASP A 142 -14.66 5.79 -12.52
C ASP A 142 -14.50 6.08 -11.02
N LYS A 143 -13.46 6.83 -10.65
CA LYS A 143 -13.17 7.23 -9.26
C LYS A 143 -13.15 6.05 -8.26
N SER A 144 -12.61 4.89 -8.71
CA SER A 144 -12.61 3.67 -7.88
C SER A 144 -11.21 3.23 -7.42
N VAL A 145 -10.14 3.73 -8.04
CA VAL A 145 -8.78 3.26 -7.78
C VAL A 145 -8.06 4.20 -6.82
N THR A 146 -7.47 3.65 -5.77
CA THR A 146 -6.50 4.34 -4.90
C THR A 146 -5.09 3.92 -5.33
N ILE A 147 -4.21 4.89 -5.57
CA ILE A 147 -2.77 4.63 -5.72
C ILE A 147 -2.13 4.84 -4.36
N ILE A 148 -1.40 3.83 -3.88
CA ILE A 148 -0.54 3.90 -2.70
C ILE A 148 0.89 4.02 -3.19
N SER A 149 1.54 5.16 -2.95
CA SER A 149 2.91 5.44 -3.37
C SER A 149 3.81 5.53 -2.15
N VAL A 150 4.70 4.58 -2.00
CA VAL A 150 5.69 4.53 -0.92
C VAL A 150 7.10 4.86 -1.41
N GLY A 151 7.27 5.12 -2.70
CA GLY A 151 8.53 5.48 -3.33
C GLY A 151 8.48 6.82 -4.08
N PHE A 152 9.26 6.90 -5.17
CA PHE A 152 9.38 8.09 -6.00
C PHE A 152 8.14 8.33 -6.85
N LEU A 153 7.91 9.59 -7.28
CA LEU A 153 6.73 9.94 -8.08
C LEU A 153 7.00 9.98 -9.60
N ASN A 154 8.12 9.40 -10.06
CA ASN A 154 8.54 9.41 -11.46
C ASN A 154 7.60 8.65 -12.39
N ASN A 155 7.10 7.47 -11.99
CA ASN A 155 6.08 6.75 -12.74
C ASN A 155 4.77 7.55 -12.85
N LEU A 156 4.35 8.17 -11.74
CA LEU A 156 3.13 8.98 -11.67
C LEU A 156 3.25 10.26 -12.49
N ASP A 157 4.44 10.84 -12.58
CA ASP A 157 4.73 11.98 -13.46
C ASP A 157 4.55 11.60 -14.93
N ILE A 158 5.07 10.43 -15.35
CA ILE A 158 4.91 9.90 -16.70
C ILE A 158 3.43 9.60 -16.98
N LEU A 159 2.73 8.94 -16.05
CA LEU A 159 1.31 8.67 -16.17
C LEU A 159 0.51 9.95 -16.36
N LEU A 160 0.73 10.96 -15.51
CA LEU A 160 0.00 12.21 -15.56
C LEU A 160 0.24 12.99 -16.85
N LYS A 161 1.48 12.97 -17.37
CA LYS A 161 1.83 13.64 -18.64
C LYS A 161 1.21 12.99 -19.88
N ASN A 162 1.08 11.66 -19.87
CA ASN A 162 0.62 10.91 -21.04
C ASN A 162 -0.88 10.60 -20.99
N GLU A 163 -1.47 10.46 -19.80
CA GLU A 163 -2.85 10.01 -19.59
C GLU A 163 -3.62 10.86 -18.56
N PRO A 164 -3.59 12.20 -18.66
CA PRO A 164 -4.21 13.07 -17.65
C PRO A 164 -5.71 12.84 -17.50
N GLU A 165 -6.42 12.54 -18.59
CA GLU A 165 -7.86 12.26 -18.56
C GLU A 165 -8.17 10.92 -17.89
N LEU A 166 -7.34 9.90 -18.13
CA LEU A 166 -7.48 8.60 -17.51
C LEU A 166 -7.27 8.70 -15.99
N VAL A 167 -6.24 9.43 -15.56
CA VAL A 167 -5.99 9.74 -14.13
C VAL A 167 -7.19 10.47 -13.54
N ALA A 168 -7.63 11.56 -14.17
CA ALA A 168 -8.76 12.35 -13.70
C ALA A 168 -10.04 11.52 -13.60
N LYS A 169 -10.25 10.58 -14.49
CA LYS A 169 -11.44 9.74 -14.55
C LYS A 169 -11.41 8.59 -13.54
N LYS A 170 -10.28 7.90 -13.39
CA LYS A 170 -10.22 6.61 -12.70
C LYS A 170 -9.72 6.69 -11.26
N ILE A 171 -8.81 7.64 -10.97
CA ILE A 171 -8.20 7.72 -9.65
C ILE A 171 -9.12 8.44 -8.67
N LYS A 172 -9.38 7.77 -7.56
CA LYS A 172 -10.14 8.30 -6.42
C LYS A 172 -9.24 9.14 -5.53
N GLU A 173 -8.06 8.62 -5.18
CA GLU A 173 -7.12 9.22 -4.25
C GLU A 173 -5.70 8.73 -4.55
N LEU A 174 -4.71 9.59 -4.30
CA LEU A 174 -3.29 9.25 -4.24
C LEU A 174 -2.85 9.34 -2.77
N VAL A 175 -2.29 8.27 -2.23
CA VAL A 175 -1.74 8.22 -0.86
C VAL A 175 -0.22 8.16 -0.97
N ILE A 176 0.46 9.10 -0.34
CA ILE A 176 1.93 9.24 -0.43
C ILE A 176 2.56 9.02 0.95
N MET A 177 3.49 8.08 1.05
CA MET A 177 4.45 8.04 2.13
C MET A 177 5.47 9.17 1.91
N GLY A 178 5.42 10.15 2.77
CA GLY A 178 6.27 11.33 2.70
C GLY A 178 5.69 12.52 3.44
N SER A 179 6.56 13.39 3.91
CA SER A 179 6.15 14.65 4.52
C SER A 179 5.62 15.61 3.46
N HIS A 180 4.50 16.27 3.76
CA HIS A 180 4.02 17.38 2.95
C HIS A 180 4.89 18.65 3.10
N ILE A 181 5.87 18.65 4.02
CA ILE A 181 6.78 19.77 4.27
C ILE A 181 8.23 19.34 3.99
N ASN A 182 8.81 19.92 2.94
CA ASN A 182 10.22 19.83 2.59
C ASN A 182 10.81 18.41 2.58
N ASP A 183 10.02 17.43 2.13
CA ASP A 183 10.49 16.06 1.99
C ASP A 183 11.60 15.98 0.93
N SER A 184 12.81 15.65 1.36
CA SER A 184 13.98 15.45 0.50
C SER A 184 14.24 13.98 0.20
N HIS A 185 13.44 13.07 0.78
CA HIS A 185 13.59 11.63 0.61
C HIS A 185 12.78 11.15 -0.60
N ASN A 186 11.53 10.76 -0.43
CA ASN A 186 10.72 10.26 -1.55
C ASN A 186 10.34 11.35 -2.58
N LEU A 187 10.20 12.59 -2.15
CA LEU A 187 9.82 13.70 -3.04
C LEU A 187 11.00 14.46 -3.64
N GLY A 188 12.25 14.15 -3.25
CA GLY A 188 13.42 14.89 -3.70
C GLY A 188 14.66 14.08 -4.04
N PHE A 189 14.71 12.82 -3.67
CA PHE A 189 15.87 11.95 -3.87
C PHE A 189 16.08 11.59 -5.36
N HIS A 190 17.26 11.18 -5.76
CA HIS A 190 17.62 10.75 -7.13
C HIS A 190 17.14 11.71 -8.24
N ASN A 191 17.19 13.02 -8.00
CA ASN A 191 16.71 14.04 -8.95
C ASN A 191 15.23 13.95 -9.31
N THR A 192 14.40 13.29 -8.49
CA THR A 192 12.95 13.13 -8.73
C THR A 192 12.12 14.35 -8.35
N ALA A 193 12.72 15.38 -7.75
CA ALA A 193 12.01 16.59 -7.27
C ALA A 193 11.16 17.28 -8.36
N LYS A 194 11.58 17.24 -9.65
CA LYS A 194 10.80 17.81 -10.75
C LYS A 194 9.55 16.99 -11.04
N ALA A 195 9.66 15.66 -10.99
CA ALA A 195 8.54 14.74 -11.14
C ALA A 195 7.54 14.94 -9.99
N ALA A 196 8.04 14.97 -8.74
CA ALA A 196 7.23 15.24 -7.57
C ALA A 196 6.49 16.59 -7.69
N GLN A 197 7.20 17.67 -8.07
CA GLN A 197 6.57 18.98 -8.25
C GLN A 197 5.45 18.94 -9.31
N ASN A 198 5.65 18.28 -10.44
CA ASN A 198 4.62 18.17 -11.48
C ASN A 198 3.39 17.41 -10.98
N VAL A 199 3.59 16.27 -10.31
CA VAL A 199 2.50 15.50 -9.72
C VAL A 199 1.76 16.33 -8.68
N LEU A 200 2.46 16.92 -7.70
CA LEU A 200 1.84 17.70 -6.64
C LEU A 200 1.07 18.93 -7.17
N LYS A 201 1.55 19.53 -8.26
CA LYS A 201 0.89 20.69 -8.89
C LYS A 201 -0.36 20.32 -9.68
N ASN A 202 -0.31 19.22 -10.43
CA ASN A 202 -1.28 18.95 -11.49
C ASN A 202 -2.13 17.69 -11.27
N TRP A 203 -1.92 16.94 -10.20
CA TRP A 203 -2.70 15.73 -9.91
C TRP A 203 -4.18 16.06 -9.70
N PRO A 204 -5.12 15.38 -10.40
CA PRO A 204 -6.52 15.82 -10.45
C PRO A 204 -7.43 15.27 -9.35
N SER A 205 -6.90 14.47 -8.43
CA SER A 205 -7.66 13.91 -7.30
C SER A 205 -6.98 14.27 -5.97
N PRO A 206 -7.65 14.13 -4.82
CA PRO A 206 -7.04 14.39 -3.52
C PRO A 206 -5.75 13.59 -3.30
N ILE A 207 -4.77 14.21 -2.65
CA ILE A 207 -3.54 13.56 -2.19
C ILE A 207 -3.54 13.53 -0.68
N THR A 208 -3.26 12.37 -0.10
CA THR A 208 -3.06 12.22 1.34
C THR A 208 -1.61 11.90 1.64
N PHE A 209 -1.02 12.66 2.55
CA PHE A 209 0.38 12.54 2.99
C PHE A 209 0.45 12.04 4.41
N HIS A 210 1.53 11.35 4.75
CA HIS A 210 1.92 11.12 6.12
C HIS A 210 3.43 10.90 6.26
N HIS A 211 3.89 11.11 7.49
CA HIS A 211 5.25 10.79 7.93
C HIS A 211 5.21 10.02 9.26
N ILE A 212 4.18 9.17 9.40
CA ILE A 212 3.97 8.29 10.55
C ILE A 212 4.75 7.00 10.28
N GLY A 213 5.48 6.47 11.27
CA GLY A 213 6.20 5.20 11.10
C GLY A 213 7.54 5.14 11.85
N GLY A 214 8.17 6.29 12.09
CA GLY A 214 9.51 6.35 12.67
C GLY A 214 9.68 5.73 14.07
N ASN A 215 8.60 5.61 14.82
CA ASN A 215 8.55 4.96 16.13
C ASN A 215 7.67 3.70 16.16
N ILE A 216 7.18 3.24 15.02
CA ILE A 216 6.39 2.01 14.88
C ILE A 216 7.34 0.94 14.36
N MET A 217 7.66 -0.03 15.21
CA MET A 217 8.71 -1.00 14.96
C MET A 217 8.12 -2.39 14.72
N THR A 218 8.30 -2.94 13.49
CA THR A 218 7.71 -4.23 13.08
C THR A 218 8.69 -5.10 12.28
N GLY A 219 8.36 -6.38 12.12
CA GLY A 219 9.07 -7.32 11.26
C GLY A 219 9.75 -8.46 11.99
N GLN A 220 10.04 -8.34 13.28
CA GLN A 220 10.65 -9.42 14.04
C GLN A 220 9.75 -10.67 14.10
N SER A 221 8.44 -10.50 14.09
CA SER A 221 7.44 -11.59 14.07
C SER A 221 7.57 -12.50 12.83
N LEU A 222 8.18 -12.02 11.75
CA LEU A 222 8.44 -12.82 10.54
C LEU A 222 9.37 -14.01 10.80
N GLN A 223 10.15 -14.02 11.88
CA GLN A 223 10.98 -15.17 12.27
C GLN A 223 10.18 -16.46 12.44
N ASP A 224 8.91 -16.35 12.83
CA ASP A 224 8.03 -17.49 13.11
C ASP A 224 7.29 -17.98 11.85
N THR A 225 7.49 -17.32 10.71
CA THR A 225 6.93 -17.75 9.42
C THR A 225 7.84 -18.77 8.70
N PRO A 226 7.31 -19.55 7.74
CA PRO A 226 8.10 -20.55 7.01
C PRO A 226 9.32 -19.98 6.29
N VAL A 227 10.41 -20.74 6.21
CA VAL A 227 11.65 -20.34 5.50
C VAL A 227 11.45 -20.12 3.99
N GLN A 228 10.36 -20.62 3.43
CA GLN A 228 9.97 -20.41 2.03
C GLN A 228 9.31 -19.05 1.82
N ASN A 229 9.03 -18.27 2.89
CA ASN A 229 8.43 -16.96 2.79
C ASN A 229 9.48 -15.90 2.34
N PRO A 230 9.35 -15.31 1.13
CA PRO A 230 10.29 -14.29 0.65
C PRO A 230 10.25 -13.02 1.51
N VAL A 231 9.11 -12.68 2.13
CA VAL A 231 9.00 -11.54 3.04
C VAL A 231 9.89 -11.73 4.28
N ARG A 232 9.85 -12.94 4.87
CA ARG A 232 10.74 -13.34 5.96
C ARG A 232 12.22 -13.22 5.58
N GLU A 233 12.57 -13.72 4.40
CA GLU A 233 13.95 -13.71 3.92
C GLU A 233 14.44 -12.29 3.67
N ALA A 234 13.60 -11.39 3.13
CA ALA A 234 13.95 -10.00 2.92
C ALA A 234 14.35 -9.30 4.23
N TYR A 235 13.52 -9.42 5.28
CA TYR A 235 13.83 -8.84 6.59
C TYR A 235 15.09 -9.47 7.21
N PHE A 236 15.25 -10.79 7.14
CA PHE A 236 16.44 -11.48 7.63
C PHE A 236 17.72 -10.98 6.95
N ARG A 237 17.70 -10.76 5.63
CA ARG A 237 18.85 -10.25 4.88
C ARG A 237 19.11 -8.77 5.14
N TYR A 238 18.05 -7.98 5.23
CA TYR A 238 18.17 -6.56 5.55
C TYR A 238 18.91 -6.33 6.86
N PHE A 239 18.68 -7.14 7.88
CA PHE A 239 19.37 -7.07 9.17
C PHE A 239 20.63 -7.94 9.25
N GLY A 240 21.23 -8.31 8.11
CA GLY A 240 22.50 -9.04 8.09
C GLY A 240 22.45 -10.43 8.68
N GLY A 241 21.34 -11.13 8.57
CA GLY A 241 21.17 -12.51 9.07
C GLY A 241 20.56 -12.58 10.48
N LYS A 242 19.81 -11.57 10.88
CA LYS A 242 19.09 -11.51 12.16
C LYS A 242 17.63 -11.15 11.93
N PHE A 243 16.79 -11.34 12.94
CA PHE A 243 15.44 -10.81 12.98
C PHE A 243 15.38 -9.65 13.96
N GLU A 244 15.17 -8.47 13.44
CA GLU A 244 14.98 -7.24 14.19
C GLU A 244 13.76 -6.49 13.64
N ASN A 245 13.31 -5.46 14.33
CA ASN A 245 12.22 -4.60 13.88
C ASN A 245 12.75 -3.43 13.05
N ARG A 246 12.03 -3.10 11.97
CA ARG A 246 12.23 -1.92 11.12
C ARG A 246 11.14 -0.89 11.41
N THR A 247 11.42 0.37 11.26
CA THR A 247 10.42 1.45 11.19
C THR A 247 9.43 1.17 10.05
N SER A 248 8.14 1.51 10.23
CA SER A 248 7.04 1.01 9.40
C SER A 248 6.30 2.13 8.69
N PHE A 249 7.00 2.90 7.86
CA PHE A 249 6.39 4.00 7.10
C PHE A 249 5.44 3.47 6.01
N ASP A 250 5.89 2.53 5.20
CA ASP A 250 5.13 1.97 4.08
C ASP A 250 3.95 1.11 4.53
N PRO A 251 4.10 0.26 5.57
CA PRO A 251 2.97 -0.44 6.16
C PRO A 251 1.84 0.48 6.65
N ILE A 252 2.18 1.63 7.23
CA ILE A 252 1.18 2.65 7.62
C ILE A 252 0.46 3.22 6.41
N THR A 253 1.18 3.47 5.30
CA THR A 253 0.58 3.96 4.05
C THR A 253 -0.45 2.97 3.51
N VAL A 254 -0.11 1.69 3.54
CA VAL A 254 -1.01 0.59 3.15
C VAL A 254 -2.23 0.52 4.07
N LEU A 255 -2.02 0.59 5.39
CA LEU A 255 -3.11 0.54 6.36
C LEU A 255 -4.14 1.64 6.09
N TYR A 256 -3.70 2.88 5.88
CA TYR A 256 -4.59 3.98 5.51
C TYR A 256 -5.23 3.78 4.13
N GLY A 257 -4.44 3.46 3.13
CA GLY A 257 -4.91 3.31 1.74
C GLY A 257 -6.05 2.29 1.61
N VAL A 258 -6.03 1.23 2.44
CA VAL A 258 -7.06 0.20 2.44
C VAL A 258 -8.15 0.49 3.47
N ARG A 259 -7.83 0.80 4.72
CA ARG A 259 -8.83 0.95 5.79
C ARG A 259 -9.33 2.38 6.00
N GLY A 260 -8.65 3.37 5.42
CA GLY A 260 -9.02 4.78 5.57
C GLY A 260 -8.72 5.31 6.98
N THR A 261 -9.53 6.29 7.42
CA THR A 261 -9.35 6.95 8.71
C THR A 261 -9.95 6.18 9.88
N ASP A 262 -10.94 5.34 9.66
CA ASP A 262 -11.86 4.81 10.66
C ASP A 262 -11.16 4.14 11.86
N GLY A 263 -11.01 4.90 12.96
CA GLY A 263 -10.39 4.45 14.19
C GLY A 263 -8.85 4.42 14.17
N TYR A 264 -8.22 4.67 13.03
CA TYR A 264 -6.76 4.63 12.89
C TYR A 264 -6.14 6.03 12.80
N PHE A 265 -6.74 6.94 12.04
CA PHE A 265 -6.14 8.23 11.73
C PHE A 265 -7.16 9.35 11.79
N LYS A 266 -6.67 10.55 12.09
CA LYS A 266 -7.35 11.80 11.77
C LYS A 266 -6.70 12.37 10.51
N ARG A 267 -7.49 12.98 9.63
CA ARG A 267 -7.02 13.63 8.40
C ARG A 267 -7.27 15.13 8.49
N ASN A 268 -6.22 15.91 8.38
CA ASN A 268 -6.28 17.36 8.36
C ASN A 268 -6.03 17.86 6.93
N SER A 269 -6.91 18.74 6.42
CA SER A 269 -6.82 19.31 5.06
C SER A 269 -6.53 20.82 5.08
N GLU A 270 -6.08 21.37 6.20
CA GLU A 270 -5.74 22.78 6.33
C GLU A 270 -4.23 23.00 6.24
N GLY A 271 -3.82 24.18 5.76
CA GLY A 271 -2.43 24.59 5.68
C GLY A 271 -1.81 24.46 4.30
N PHE A 272 -0.49 24.40 4.27
CA PHE A 272 0.31 24.41 3.05
C PHE A 272 1.29 23.26 3.03
N GLY A 273 1.51 22.71 1.83
CA GLY A 273 2.64 21.84 1.55
C GLY A 273 3.80 22.61 0.93
N SER A 274 5.02 22.06 1.03
CA SER A 274 6.21 22.62 0.39
C SER A 274 7.21 21.54 0.00
N LEU A 275 7.95 21.79 -1.10
CA LEU A 275 9.12 20.98 -1.48
C LEU A 275 10.42 21.74 -1.15
N PRO A 276 11.57 21.05 -1.04
CA PRO A 276 12.88 21.66 -0.78
C PRO A 276 13.30 22.69 -1.82
N ASN A 277 12.79 22.61 -3.06
CA ASN A 277 13.05 23.56 -4.14
C ASN A 277 12.23 24.86 -4.04
N GLY A 278 11.46 25.04 -2.95
CA GLY A 278 10.64 26.24 -2.69
C GLY A 278 9.24 26.21 -3.31
N PHE A 279 8.85 25.15 -4.04
CA PHE A 279 7.46 24.98 -4.50
C PHE A 279 6.54 24.81 -3.30
N LYS A 280 5.38 25.52 -3.34
CA LYS A 280 4.35 25.47 -2.27
C LYS A 280 2.97 25.29 -2.89
N TRP A 281 2.08 24.60 -2.15
CA TRP A 281 0.67 24.47 -2.51
C TRP A 281 -0.23 24.51 -1.27
N GLU A 282 -1.48 24.87 -1.46
CA GLU A 282 -2.48 24.92 -0.39
C GLU A 282 -3.28 23.61 -0.37
N LEU A 283 -3.32 22.92 0.78
CA LEU A 283 -3.93 21.60 0.91
C LEU A 283 -5.44 21.62 0.61
N LYS A 284 -6.16 22.64 1.06
CA LYS A 284 -7.62 22.72 0.92
C LYS A 284 -8.11 22.85 -0.53
N ILE A 285 -7.29 23.36 -1.47
CA ILE A 285 -7.73 23.61 -2.85
C ILE A 285 -8.19 22.33 -3.54
N ARG A 286 -7.48 21.22 -3.33
CA ARG A 286 -7.78 19.91 -3.89
C ARG A 286 -8.37 18.95 -2.84
N ASN A 287 -8.59 19.43 -1.63
CA ASN A 287 -8.87 18.60 -0.46
C ASN A 287 -7.76 17.58 -0.19
N ASP A 288 -6.50 17.98 -0.35
CA ASP A 288 -5.35 17.21 0.09
C ASP A 288 -5.38 17.09 1.62
N GLY A 289 -4.74 16.07 2.16
CA GLY A 289 -4.74 15.84 3.60
C GLY A 289 -3.43 15.33 4.15
N VAL A 290 -3.26 15.56 5.44
CA VAL A 290 -2.15 15.02 6.22
C VAL A 290 -2.73 14.17 7.33
N LEU A 291 -2.16 12.97 7.52
CA LEU A 291 -2.61 12.07 8.58
C LEU A 291 -1.97 12.41 9.92
N GLU A 292 -2.80 12.33 10.95
CA GLU A 292 -2.40 12.36 12.35
C GLU A 292 -2.76 11.00 12.98
N PRO A 293 -1.88 10.37 13.78
CA PRO A 293 -2.15 9.06 14.36
C PRO A 293 -3.20 9.17 15.48
N LEU A 294 -4.09 8.18 15.58
CA LEU A 294 -5.05 8.03 16.68
C LEU A 294 -4.66 6.90 17.64
N LEU A 295 -3.84 5.94 17.17
CA LEU A 295 -3.37 4.82 17.97
C LEU A 295 -1.95 5.08 18.48
N THR A 296 -1.57 4.35 19.50
CA THR A 296 -0.18 4.32 19.99
C THR A 296 0.72 3.55 19.02
N PRO A 297 2.05 3.78 19.04
CA PRO A 297 2.98 3.02 18.21
C PRO A 297 2.85 1.49 18.37
N ASP A 298 2.65 1.00 19.59
CA ASP A 298 2.51 -0.43 19.87
C ASP A 298 1.22 -1.01 19.29
N GLU A 299 0.12 -0.25 19.32
CA GLU A 299 -1.15 -0.68 18.71
C GLU A 299 -1.02 -0.79 17.19
N TYR A 300 -0.36 0.17 16.53
CA TYR A 300 -0.05 0.05 15.10
C TYR A 300 0.87 -1.13 14.82
N ALA A 301 1.95 -1.28 15.59
CA ALA A 301 2.92 -2.36 15.41
C ALA A 301 2.25 -3.74 15.47
N LYS A 302 1.35 -3.94 16.44
CA LYS A 302 0.59 -5.19 16.56
C LYS A 302 -0.26 -5.48 15.33
N ILE A 303 -0.98 -4.47 14.80
CA ILE A 303 -1.82 -4.61 13.61
C ILE A 303 -0.96 -4.94 12.38
N ILE A 304 0.15 -4.23 12.22
CA ILE A 304 1.06 -4.39 11.08
C ILE A 304 1.73 -5.77 11.11
N ASP A 305 2.28 -6.19 12.25
CA ASP A 305 2.91 -7.49 12.41
C ASP A 305 1.93 -8.64 12.14
N GLU A 306 0.69 -8.53 12.64
CA GLU A 306 -0.36 -9.53 12.35
C GLU A 306 -0.63 -9.64 10.85
N LEU A 307 -0.81 -8.50 10.17
CA LEU A 307 -1.09 -8.49 8.73
C LEU A 307 0.10 -8.96 7.91
N MET A 308 1.33 -8.57 8.28
CA MET A 308 2.54 -8.87 7.54
C MET A 308 2.97 -10.34 7.68
N ALA A 309 2.72 -10.96 8.83
CA ALA A 309 3.08 -12.35 9.11
C ALA A 309 2.00 -13.38 8.71
N GLU A 310 0.82 -12.93 8.24
CA GLU A 310 -0.25 -13.83 7.80
C GLU A 310 0.19 -14.61 6.56
N LEU A 311 -0.02 -15.92 6.60
CA LEU A 311 0.37 -16.83 5.52
C LEU A 311 -0.63 -16.79 4.37
N PRO A 312 -0.21 -17.17 3.14
CA PRO A 312 -1.11 -17.35 2.01
C PRO A 312 -2.28 -18.29 2.36
N GLN A 313 -3.48 -17.95 1.92
CA GLN A 313 -4.61 -18.87 2.00
C GLN A 313 -4.42 -19.99 0.96
N LYS A 314 -4.62 -21.22 1.40
CA LYS A 314 -4.53 -22.42 0.53
C LYS A 314 -5.73 -22.55 -0.38
#